data_8fa69f54fb814b6f3b64abd8d76cc2a2
#
_entry.id   8fa69f54fb814b6f3b64abd8d76cc2a2
#
_cell.length_a   1.000
_cell.length_b   1.000
_cell.length_c   1.000
_cell.angle_alpha   90.00
_cell.angle_beta   90.00
_cell.angle_gamma   90.00
#
_symmetry.space_group_name_H-M   'P 1'
#
loop_
_entity.id
_entity.type
_entity.pdbx_description
1 polymer ?
#
loop_
_entity_poly.entity_id
_entity_poly.type
_entity_poly.pdbx_seq_one_letter_code
_entity_poly.pdbx_strand_id
1 'polypeptide(L)'
;RLPCPFSWPVRIANLKRCLLVTRIPIDGSEQELVLVNLHLEAYDDGEGKEAQTAMLLQILQEEYAKGNYVIAGGDFNQSFPDGTDRYPIASGADWTPGTLGDLPAGWRYAWDSAAPTCRLLNQPYSAGSSGTQFYVIDGFILSPNVEPVSVRTQDAEFAVTDHNPVVLEARLVS
;
A
#
# COMPACT_ATOMS: atom_id res chain seq x y z
N ARG A 1 -2.33 -2.51 16.41
CA ARG A 1 -1.54 -3.63 15.83
C ARG A 1 -2.39 -4.36 14.83
N LEU A 2 -1.78 -4.79 13.73
CA LEU A 2 -2.40 -5.66 12.74
C LEU A 2 -2.37 -7.13 13.19
N PRO A 3 -3.26 -8.00 12.68
CA PRO A 3 -3.24 -9.42 12.94
C PRO A 3 -1.91 -10.06 12.57
N CYS A 4 -1.53 -11.08 13.34
CA CYS A 4 -0.37 -11.92 13.08
C CYS A 4 -0.81 -13.38 13.28
N PRO A 5 -1.51 -13.98 12.30
CA PRO A 5 -2.16 -15.28 12.44
C PRO A 5 -1.19 -16.45 12.46
N PHE A 6 0.10 -16.21 12.25
CA PHE A 6 1.13 -17.24 12.16
C PHE A 6 1.24 -18.09 13.43
N SER A 7 1.52 -19.37 13.22
CA SER A 7 1.84 -20.30 14.29
C SER A 7 3.19 -19.96 14.94
N TRP A 8 3.34 -20.33 16.21
CA TRP A 8 4.63 -20.34 16.87
C TRP A 8 5.47 -21.55 16.32
N PRO A 9 6.75 -21.44 15.92
CA PRO A 9 7.68 -20.35 16.15
C PRO A 9 7.76 -19.27 15.02
N VAL A 10 7.07 -19.42 13.88
CA VAL A 10 7.10 -18.46 12.77
C VAL A 10 6.79 -17.03 13.27
N ARG A 11 5.82 -16.93 14.17
CA ARG A 11 5.41 -15.68 14.80
C ARG A 11 6.52 -14.94 15.56
N ILE A 12 7.57 -15.64 15.99
CA ILE A 12 8.71 -15.00 16.69
C ILE A 12 9.61 -14.27 15.71
N ALA A 13 9.83 -14.85 14.53
CA ALA A 13 10.71 -14.31 13.51
C ALA A 13 10.03 -13.27 12.62
N ASN A 14 8.68 -13.23 12.62
CA ASN A 14 7.92 -12.34 11.77
C ASN A 14 7.74 -10.95 12.39
N LEU A 15 7.82 -9.90 11.56
CA LEU A 15 7.65 -8.52 11.98
C LEU A 15 6.19 -8.26 12.39
N LYS A 16 6.02 -7.60 13.52
CA LYS A 16 4.69 -7.19 13.99
C LYS A 16 4.30 -5.87 13.34
N ARG A 17 3.36 -5.94 12.44
CA ARG A 17 2.85 -4.77 11.70
C ARG A 17 1.87 -3.95 12.54
N CYS A 18 1.78 -2.66 12.24
CA CYS A 18 0.79 -1.75 12.83
C CYS A 18 0.40 -0.68 11.82
N LEU A 19 -0.71 -0.01 12.08
CA LEU A 19 -1.13 1.19 11.38
C LEU A 19 -0.75 2.41 12.23
N LEU A 20 -0.23 3.45 11.59
CA LEU A 20 -0.10 4.78 12.18
C LEU A 20 -1.26 5.64 11.69
N VAL A 21 -2.11 6.07 12.60
CA VAL A 21 -3.28 6.90 12.30
C VAL A 21 -3.02 8.32 12.75
N THR A 22 -3.07 9.26 11.81
CA THR A 22 -2.96 10.70 12.06
C THR A 22 -4.28 11.37 11.73
N ARG A 23 -4.76 12.24 12.62
CA ARG A 23 -6.00 13.00 12.46
C ARG A 23 -5.68 14.47 12.29
N ILE A 24 -6.21 15.07 11.24
CA ILE A 24 -6.01 16.47 10.91
C ILE A 24 -7.37 17.15 10.94
N PRO A 25 -7.61 18.06 11.90
CA PRO A 25 -8.84 18.82 11.94
C PRO A 25 -9.03 19.66 10.67
N ILE A 26 -10.27 19.81 10.23
CA ILE A 26 -10.64 20.68 9.10
C ILE A 26 -11.35 21.90 9.64
N ASP A 27 -10.81 23.07 9.36
CA ASP A 27 -11.38 24.34 9.84
C ASP A 27 -12.86 24.49 9.45
N GLY A 28 -13.69 24.76 10.44
CA GLY A 28 -15.13 24.96 10.25
C GLY A 28 -15.93 23.67 10.03
N SER A 29 -15.35 22.51 10.29
CA SER A 29 -15.99 21.20 10.18
C SER A 29 -15.82 20.39 11.46
N GLU A 30 -16.76 19.50 11.74
CA GLU A 30 -16.58 18.44 12.75
C GLU A 30 -15.85 17.21 12.20
N GLN A 31 -15.68 17.15 10.88
CA GLN A 31 -14.98 16.07 10.19
C GLN A 31 -13.46 16.29 10.22
N GLU A 32 -12.74 15.20 10.19
CA GLU A 32 -11.28 15.20 10.15
C GLU A 32 -10.78 14.56 8.84
N LEU A 33 -9.58 14.95 8.42
CA LEU A 33 -8.80 14.15 7.47
C LEU A 33 -8.01 13.11 8.26
N VAL A 34 -8.33 11.84 8.04
CA VAL A 34 -7.69 10.70 8.69
C VAL A 34 -6.68 10.09 7.73
N LEU A 35 -5.41 10.23 8.05
CA LEU A 35 -4.30 9.60 7.32
C LEU A 35 -3.88 8.33 8.03
N VAL A 36 -3.86 7.22 7.29
CA VAL A 36 -3.44 5.91 7.78
C VAL A 36 -2.19 5.48 7.04
N ASN A 37 -1.05 5.48 7.72
CA ASN A 37 0.20 4.96 7.16
C ASN A 37 0.36 3.48 7.51
N LEU A 38 0.83 2.70 6.54
CA LEU A 38 0.90 1.25 6.64
C LEU A 38 2.17 0.66 6.01
N HIS A 39 2.51 -0.52 6.47
CA HIS A 39 3.42 -1.46 5.83
C HIS A 39 2.92 -2.86 6.18
N LEU A 40 2.23 -3.51 5.25
CA LEU A 40 1.57 -4.80 5.46
C LEU A 40 2.55 -5.98 5.39
N GLU A 41 2.03 -7.18 5.63
CA GLU A 41 2.83 -8.41 5.64
C GLU A 41 3.46 -8.71 4.27
N ALA A 42 4.73 -9.09 4.29
CA ALA A 42 5.51 -9.37 3.10
C ALA A 42 5.70 -10.89 2.84
N TYR A 43 5.97 -11.67 3.89
CA TYR A 43 6.60 -12.98 3.81
C TYR A 43 5.70 -14.11 4.31
N ASP A 44 4.48 -14.19 3.81
CA ASP A 44 3.55 -15.25 4.15
C ASP A 44 2.98 -15.93 2.90
N ASP A 45 2.19 -16.96 3.12
CA ASP A 45 1.43 -17.68 2.10
C ASP A 45 0.11 -17.01 1.68
N GLY A 46 -0.18 -15.81 2.22
CA GLY A 46 -1.39 -15.02 1.96
C GLY A 46 -2.24 -14.78 3.20
N GLU A 47 -2.24 -15.67 4.18
CA GLU A 47 -3.11 -15.57 5.38
C GLU A 47 -2.90 -14.27 6.15
N GLY A 48 -1.66 -13.88 6.37
CA GLY A 48 -1.32 -12.63 7.06
C GLY A 48 -1.70 -11.40 6.24
N LYS A 49 -1.47 -11.41 4.94
CA LYS A 49 -1.87 -10.33 4.02
C LYS A 49 -3.37 -10.13 4.02
N GLU A 50 -4.14 -11.21 3.88
CA GLU A 50 -5.61 -11.17 3.90
C GLU A 50 -6.15 -10.62 5.22
N ALA A 51 -5.69 -11.17 6.36
CA ALA A 51 -6.13 -10.74 7.68
C ALA A 51 -5.78 -9.26 7.97
N GLN A 52 -4.61 -8.80 7.54
CA GLN A 52 -4.18 -7.42 7.73
C GLN A 52 -4.94 -6.45 6.83
N THR A 53 -5.17 -6.83 5.58
CA THR A 53 -5.98 -6.04 4.63
C THR A 53 -7.43 -5.95 5.08
N ALA A 54 -8.02 -7.03 5.56
CA ALA A 54 -9.39 -7.04 6.09
C ALA A 54 -9.54 -6.08 7.30
N MET A 55 -8.61 -6.12 8.26
CA MET A 55 -8.62 -5.19 9.39
C MET A 55 -8.38 -3.74 8.95
N LEU A 56 -7.48 -3.50 7.99
CA LEU A 56 -7.28 -2.17 7.42
C LEU A 56 -8.60 -1.63 6.87
N LEU A 57 -9.26 -2.37 5.97
CA LEU A 57 -10.51 -1.95 5.35
C LEU A 57 -11.61 -1.70 6.38
N GLN A 58 -11.70 -2.52 7.42
CA GLN A 58 -12.64 -2.29 8.52
C GLN A 58 -12.40 -0.93 9.20
N ILE A 59 -11.15 -0.63 9.57
CA ILE A 59 -10.78 0.64 10.22
C ILE A 59 -11.09 1.83 9.31
N LEU A 60 -10.76 1.73 8.02
CA LEU A 60 -11.04 2.81 7.06
C LEU A 60 -12.54 3.07 6.93
N GLN A 61 -13.36 2.02 6.84
CA GLN A 61 -14.82 2.14 6.77
C GLN A 61 -15.42 2.71 8.06
N GLU A 62 -14.91 2.32 9.25
CA GLU A 62 -15.32 2.88 10.54
C GLU A 62 -15.03 4.39 10.63
N GLU A 63 -13.90 4.85 10.11
CA GLU A 63 -13.57 6.28 10.08
C GLU A 63 -14.44 7.04 9.07
N TYR A 64 -14.66 6.48 7.90
CA TYR A 64 -15.55 7.07 6.90
C TYR A 64 -17.01 7.15 7.40
N ALA A 65 -17.50 6.14 8.13
CA ALA A 65 -18.85 6.14 8.70
C ALA A 65 -19.08 7.25 9.75
N LYS A 66 -18.01 7.81 10.32
CA LYS A 66 -18.06 9.00 11.19
C LYS A 66 -18.17 10.31 10.38
N GLY A 67 -18.15 10.23 9.04
CA GLY A 67 -18.13 11.38 8.14
C GLY A 67 -16.73 11.87 7.78
N ASN A 68 -15.69 11.25 8.28
CA ASN A 68 -14.31 11.66 8.04
C ASN A 68 -13.88 11.41 6.58
N TYR A 69 -12.90 12.18 6.14
CA TYR A 69 -12.15 11.94 4.91
C TYR A 69 -11.00 10.98 5.21
N VAL A 70 -10.84 9.91 4.44
CA VAL A 70 -9.89 8.86 4.79
C VAL A 70 -8.93 8.58 3.64
N ILE A 71 -7.64 8.63 3.93
CA ILE A 71 -6.56 8.25 3.02
C ILE A 71 -5.67 7.24 3.74
N ALA A 72 -5.52 6.04 3.17
CA ALA A 72 -4.53 5.08 3.62
C ALA A 72 -3.43 4.97 2.57
N GLY A 73 -2.17 4.95 2.98
CA GLY A 73 -1.05 4.85 2.06
C GLY A 73 0.19 4.22 2.66
N GLY A 74 1.00 3.61 1.81
CA GLY A 74 2.25 2.95 2.18
C GLY A 74 2.53 1.72 1.35
N ASP A 75 3.33 0.81 1.90
CA ASP A 75 3.67 -0.47 1.31
C ASP A 75 2.61 -1.52 1.67
N PHE A 76 1.84 -1.94 0.67
CA PHE A 76 0.83 -2.98 0.82
C PHE A 76 1.41 -4.40 0.73
N ASN A 77 2.61 -4.56 0.21
CA ASN A 77 3.20 -5.85 -0.14
C ASN A 77 2.28 -6.73 -1.00
N GLN A 78 1.37 -6.08 -1.72
CA GLN A 78 0.43 -6.66 -2.67
C GLN A 78 0.34 -5.73 -3.88
N SER A 79 0.28 -6.30 -5.08
CA SER A 79 0.05 -5.52 -6.30
C SER A 79 -1.36 -4.97 -6.33
N PHE A 80 -1.50 -3.77 -6.84
CA PHE A 80 -2.81 -3.20 -7.18
C PHE A 80 -3.45 -4.00 -8.34
N PRO A 81 -4.78 -4.00 -8.51
CA PRO A 81 -5.41 -4.56 -9.69
C PRO A 81 -4.74 -3.99 -10.95
N ASP A 82 -4.38 -4.86 -11.90
CA ASP A 82 -3.64 -4.54 -13.13
C ASP A 82 -2.22 -3.95 -12.91
N GLY A 83 -1.76 -3.86 -11.65
CA GLY A 83 -0.45 -3.30 -11.31
C GLY A 83 0.75 -4.12 -11.80
N THR A 84 0.54 -5.39 -12.15
CA THR A 84 1.59 -6.27 -12.69
C THR A 84 1.77 -6.16 -14.21
N ASP A 85 0.88 -5.48 -14.94
CA ASP A 85 0.90 -5.45 -16.41
C ASP A 85 2.19 -4.85 -16.95
N ARG A 86 2.70 -3.81 -16.31
CA ARG A 86 3.93 -3.13 -16.73
C ARG A 86 5.20 -3.79 -16.18
N TYR A 87 5.10 -4.42 -15.02
CA TYR A 87 6.21 -5.11 -14.35
C TYR A 87 5.77 -6.55 -14.03
N PRO A 88 5.71 -7.42 -15.06
CA PRO A 88 5.26 -8.80 -14.88
C PRO A 88 6.21 -9.56 -13.96
N ILE A 89 5.62 -10.39 -13.11
CA ILE A 89 6.40 -11.24 -12.20
C ILE A 89 7.08 -12.35 -13.01
N ALA A 90 8.38 -12.46 -12.89
CA ALA A 90 9.14 -13.49 -13.55
C ALA A 90 8.73 -14.89 -13.03
N SER A 91 8.69 -15.87 -13.94
CA SER A 91 8.46 -17.26 -13.54
C SER A 91 9.59 -17.74 -12.62
N GLY A 92 9.22 -18.24 -11.43
CA GLY A 92 10.19 -18.68 -10.41
C GLY A 92 10.84 -17.53 -9.63
N ALA A 93 10.22 -16.36 -9.61
CA ALA A 93 10.66 -15.26 -8.74
C ALA A 93 10.71 -15.72 -7.26
N ASP A 94 11.74 -15.29 -6.54
CA ASP A 94 11.96 -15.64 -5.13
C ASP A 94 10.85 -15.12 -4.21
N TRP A 95 10.12 -14.11 -4.66
CA TRP A 95 9.02 -13.49 -3.94
C TRP A 95 7.94 -12.97 -4.90
N THR A 96 6.68 -13.16 -4.51
CA THR A 96 5.51 -12.68 -5.25
C THR A 96 4.59 -11.88 -4.31
N PRO A 97 4.10 -10.69 -4.71
CA PRO A 97 3.32 -9.83 -3.81
C PRO A 97 1.91 -10.33 -3.70
N GLY A 98 1.27 -11.15 -4.22
CA GLY A 98 -0.19 -11.32 -4.24
C GLY A 98 -0.88 -10.08 -4.84
N THR A 99 -2.20 -10.06 -4.85
CA THR A 99 -2.98 -8.95 -5.44
C THR A 99 -4.03 -8.46 -4.45
N LEU A 100 -4.16 -7.15 -4.33
CA LEU A 100 -5.23 -6.51 -3.57
C LEU A 100 -6.59 -6.85 -4.20
N GLY A 101 -7.57 -7.19 -3.36
CA GLY A 101 -8.93 -7.49 -3.78
C GLY A 101 -9.77 -6.25 -4.08
N ASP A 102 -11.05 -6.46 -4.36
CA ASP A 102 -12.01 -5.39 -4.61
C ASP A 102 -12.21 -4.52 -3.36
N LEU A 103 -12.41 -3.23 -3.59
CA LEU A 103 -12.76 -2.27 -2.55
C LEU A 103 -14.29 -2.17 -2.39
N PRO A 104 -14.77 -1.73 -1.19
CA PRO A 104 -16.18 -1.39 -1.02
C PRO A 104 -16.66 -0.32 -2.03
N ALA A 105 -17.95 -0.27 -2.26
CA ALA A 105 -18.54 0.67 -3.22
C ALA A 105 -18.13 2.11 -2.95
N GLY A 106 -17.67 2.82 -3.97
CA GLY A 106 -17.21 4.20 -3.93
C GLY A 106 -15.77 4.39 -3.48
N TRP A 107 -15.16 3.41 -2.82
CA TRP A 107 -13.73 3.44 -2.49
C TRP A 107 -12.89 3.21 -3.73
N ARG A 108 -11.66 3.73 -3.73
CA ARG A 108 -10.78 3.62 -4.89
C ARG A 108 -9.32 3.44 -4.51
N TYR A 109 -8.60 2.72 -5.32
CA TYR A 109 -7.15 2.72 -5.31
C TYR A 109 -6.62 3.95 -6.05
N ALA A 110 -5.49 4.50 -5.58
CA ALA A 110 -4.71 5.51 -6.28
C ALA A 110 -3.24 5.06 -6.28
N TRP A 111 -2.75 4.71 -7.45
CA TRP A 111 -1.42 4.17 -7.68
C TRP A 111 -0.93 4.54 -9.08
N ASP A 112 0.37 4.38 -9.34
CA ASP A 112 1.00 4.72 -10.62
C ASP A 112 2.03 3.67 -10.99
N SER A 113 2.08 3.30 -12.26
CA SER A 113 3.04 2.36 -12.84
C SER A 113 4.02 2.99 -13.82
N ALA A 114 4.10 4.32 -13.89
CA ALA A 114 5.05 5.01 -14.76
C ALA A 114 6.50 4.66 -14.40
N ALA A 115 6.78 4.50 -13.10
CA ALA A 115 7.98 3.89 -12.57
C ALA A 115 7.64 2.79 -11.55
N PRO A 116 8.52 1.79 -11.32
CA PRO A 116 8.29 0.78 -10.30
C PRO A 116 8.38 1.41 -8.91
N THR A 117 7.53 0.95 -7.98
CA THR A 117 7.58 1.46 -6.60
C THR A 117 8.56 0.68 -5.73
N CYS A 118 8.86 -0.57 -6.08
CA CYS A 118 9.78 -1.42 -5.34
C CYS A 118 10.61 -2.30 -6.28
N ARG A 119 11.78 -2.70 -5.81
CA ARG A 119 12.62 -3.72 -6.45
C ARG A 119 12.98 -4.85 -5.50
N LEU A 120 13.20 -6.04 -6.04
CA LEU A 120 13.68 -7.16 -5.25
C LEU A 120 15.15 -6.94 -4.82
N LEU A 121 15.46 -7.31 -3.57
CA LEU A 121 16.80 -7.19 -2.96
C LEU A 121 17.69 -8.42 -3.12
N ASN A 122 17.39 -9.30 -4.08
CA ASN A 122 18.14 -10.56 -4.26
C ASN A 122 19.52 -10.38 -4.90
N GLN A 123 19.83 -9.20 -5.42
CA GLN A 123 21.13 -8.89 -6.05
C GLN A 123 21.48 -7.40 -5.90
N PRO A 124 22.78 -7.05 -6.02
CA PRO A 124 23.18 -5.65 -6.12
C PRO A 124 22.48 -4.96 -7.30
N TYR A 125 22.05 -3.73 -7.10
CA TYR A 125 21.37 -2.94 -8.11
C TYR A 125 22.24 -1.78 -8.58
N SER A 126 22.22 -1.55 -9.89
CA SER A 126 22.66 -0.30 -10.51
C SER A 126 21.66 0.10 -11.58
N ALA A 127 21.43 1.38 -11.77
CA ALA A 127 20.49 1.88 -12.76
C ALA A 127 20.82 1.30 -14.15
N GLY A 128 19.78 0.76 -14.81
CA GLY A 128 19.94 0.09 -16.13
C GLY A 128 20.44 -1.36 -16.08
N SER A 129 20.66 -1.96 -14.89
CA SER A 129 21.01 -3.36 -14.79
C SER A 129 19.84 -4.25 -15.22
N SER A 130 20.15 -5.35 -15.94
CA SER A 130 19.17 -6.36 -16.32
C SER A 130 18.96 -7.39 -15.20
N GLY A 131 17.78 -8.03 -15.15
CA GLY A 131 17.50 -9.14 -14.25
C GLY A 131 16.96 -8.73 -12.87
N THR A 132 16.77 -7.44 -12.59
CA THR A 132 16.09 -6.99 -11.38
C THR A 132 14.58 -7.13 -11.55
N GLN A 133 13.94 -7.82 -10.61
CA GLN A 133 12.48 -7.85 -10.54
C GLN A 133 11.96 -6.55 -9.91
N PHE A 134 11.03 -5.90 -10.58
CA PHE A 134 10.36 -4.70 -10.13
C PHE A 134 8.90 -4.98 -9.77
N TYR A 135 8.34 -4.14 -8.90
CA TYR A 135 6.98 -4.26 -8.40
C TYR A 135 6.29 -2.89 -8.30
N VAL A 136 4.96 -2.90 -8.29
CA VAL A 136 4.12 -1.76 -7.92
C VAL A 136 3.25 -2.21 -6.74
N ILE A 137 3.72 -1.93 -5.53
CA ILE A 137 3.14 -2.37 -4.25
C ILE A 137 2.90 -1.23 -3.26
N ASP A 138 3.31 -0.02 -3.63
CA ASP A 138 3.09 1.21 -2.86
C ASP A 138 2.05 2.09 -3.55
N GLY A 139 1.18 2.68 -2.77
CA GLY A 139 0.09 3.54 -3.27
C GLY A 139 -0.90 3.89 -2.17
N PHE A 140 -2.16 4.12 -2.54
CA PHE A 140 -3.18 4.64 -1.62
C PHE A 140 -4.53 3.96 -1.81
N ILE A 141 -5.32 3.94 -0.72
CA ILE A 141 -6.76 3.70 -0.71
C ILE A 141 -7.45 5.00 -0.27
N LEU A 142 -8.45 5.43 -1.00
CA LEU A 142 -9.20 6.67 -0.78
C LEU A 142 -10.65 6.38 -0.47
N SER A 143 -11.21 7.06 0.52
CA SER A 143 -12.66 7.04 0.79
C SER A 143 -13.47 7.72 -0.32
N PRO A 144 -14.79 7.44 -0.43
CA PRO A 144 -15.63 8.01 -1.49
C PRO A 144 -15.62 9.54 -1.57
N ASN A 145 -15.40 10.24 -0.45
CA ASN A 145 -15.32 11.69 -0.35
C ASN A 145 -13.91 12.27 -0.53
N VAL A 146 -12.96 11.48 -1.04
CA VAL A 146 -11.62 11.92 -1.42
C VAL A 146 -11.37 11.63 -2.89
N GLU A 147 -11.15 12.66 -3.69
CA GLU A 147 -10.86 12.53 -5.13
C GLU A 147 -9.37 12.67 -5.40
N PRO A 148 -8.71 11.72 -6.08
CA PRO A 148 -7.34 11.91 -6.53
C PRO A 148 -7.31 12.96 -7.65
N VAL A 149 -6.43 13.95 -7.51
CA VAL A 149 -6.10 14.91 -8.56
C VAL A 149 -4.95 14.39 -9.40
N SER A 150 -3.93 13.87 -8.75
CA SER A 150 -2.82 13.16 -9.39
C SER A 150 -2.21 12.13 -8.45
N VAL A 151 -1.70 11.05 -9.01
CA VAL A 151 -0.82 10.11 -8.32
C VAL A 151 0.37 9.83 -9.22
N ARG A 152 1.57 9.80 -8.66
CA ARG A 152 2.79 9.54 -9.44
C ARG A 152 3.88 8.93 -8.58
N THR A 153 4.59 7.97 -9.14
CA THR A 153 5.82 7.42 -8.60
C THR A 153 6.99 8.32 -9.00
N GLN A 154 7.75 8.79 -8.03
CA GLN A 154 8.98 9.54 -8.29
C GLN A 154 10.12 8.55 -8.48
N ASP A 155 10.57 8.38 -9.72
CA ASP A 155 11.72 7.53 -10.00
C ASP A 155 13.00 8.16 -9.44
N ALA A 156 13.43 7.67 -8.29
CA ALA A 156 14.69 8.02 -7.63
C ALA A 156 15.81 7.02 -7.99
N GLU A 157 15.60 6.19 -9.04
CA GLU A 157 16.55 5.16 -9.49
C GLU A 157 17.00 4.23 -8.36
N PHE A 158 16.18 4.08 -7.32
CA PHE A 158 16.50 3.31 -6.09
C PHE A 158 17.87 3.65 -5.49
N ALA A 159 18.28 4.91 -5.56
CA ALA A 159 19.62 5.36 -5.18
C ALA A 159 19.94 5.15 -3.70
N VAL A 160 18.95 5.21 -2.81
CA VAL A 160 19.14 5.11 -1.35
C VAL A 160 18.25 4.08 -0.66
N THR A 161 17.31 3.48 -1.38
CA THR A 161 16.34 2.50 -0.84
C THR A 161 15.85 1.61 -1.97
N ASP A 162 15.24 0.50 -1.64
CA ASP A 162 14.57 -0.42 -2.55
C ASP A 162 13.13 -0.02 -2.91
N HIS A 163 12.66 1.13 -2.40
CA HIS A 163 11.38 1.71 -2.77
C HIS A 163 11.56 3.13 -3.36
N ASN A 164 10.72 3.44 -4.35
CA ASN A 164 10.55 4.78 -4.89
C ASN A 164 9.36 5.48 -4.22
N PRO A 165 9.44 6.78 -3.91
CA PRO A 165 8.33 7.53 -3.33
C PRO A 165 7.11 7.59 -4.26
N VAL A 166 5.91 7.42 -3.70
CA VAL A 166 4.64 7.67 -4.40
C VAL A 166 4.00 8.92 -3.82
N VAL A 167 3.65 9.86 -4.69
CA VAL A 167 3.07 11.15 -4.32
C VAL A 167 1.63 11.21 -4.78
N LEU A 168 0.73 11.51 -3.86
CA LEU A 168 -0.69 11.74 -4.10
C LEU A 168 -1.01 13.23 -3.90
N GLU A 169 -1.69 13.81 -4.88
CA GLU A 169 -2.45 15.05 -4.72
C GLU A 169 -3.94 14.70 -4.75
N ALA A 170 -4.68 15.10 -3.73
CA ALA A 170 -6.09 14.78 -3.59
C ALA A 170 -6.92 15.99 -3.17
N ARG A 171 -8.22 15.93 -3.47
CA ARG A 171 -9.21 16.93 -3.07
C ARG A 171 -10.27 16.26 -2.20
N LEU A 172 -10.62 16.94 -1.10
CA LEU A 172 -11.75 16.55 -0.27
C LEU A 172 -13.04 17.06 -0.92
N VAL A 173 -14.03 16.18 -1.07
CA VAL A 173 -15.31 16.49 -1.71
C VAL A 173 -16.45 16.14 -0.76
N SER A 174 -17.50 16.96 -0.77
CA SER A 174 -18.71 16.77 0.05
C SER A 174 -19.70 15.85 -0.63
#